data_9a731d403d069f9c636c3e0d7b0df9a5
#
_entry.id   9a731d403d069f9c636c3e0d7b0df9a5
#
_cell.length_a   1.000
_cell.length_b   1.000
_cell.length_c   1.000
_cell.angle_alpha   90.00
_cell.angle_beta   90.00
_cell.angle_gamma   90.00
#
_symmetry.space_group_name_H-M   'P 1'
#
loop_
_entity.id
_entity.type
_entity.pdbx_description
1 polymer ?
#
loop_
_entity_poly.entity_id
_entity_poly.type
_entity_poly.pdbx_seq_one_letter_code
_entity_poly.pdbx_strand_id
1 'polypeptide(L)'
;YTTATVSKGEISESVTATGTIEPVIEVEVGTQVSGIIDKIYVDYNAAVTKGQLIAEMDRVTLQSELASQRATYNGAKAEYEYQKKNYERSRGLHEKALISDTDYEQSLYNYEKAKSSFESSQASLAKAERNLSYATITSPIDGVVISRDVEEGQTVASGFETPTLFTIAADLTQMQVVADVDEADIGGVEEGQRATFTVDAYPNDVFEGTVTQIRLGDASSTSTS
;
A
#
# COMPACT_ATOMS: atom_id res chain seq x y z
N TYR A 1 9.91 -72.44 -25.85
CA TYR A 1 9.08 -71.43 -25.16
C TYR A 1 9.97 -70.70 -24.19
N THR A 2 10.14 -69.40 -24.39
CA THR A 2 10.80 -68.51 -23.42
C THR A 2 9.72 -67.97 -22.52
N THR A 3 9.80 -68.25 -21.24
CA THR A 3 8.89 -67.70 -20.21
C THR A 3 9.61 -66.50 -19.55
N ALA A 4 8.92 -65.40 -19.49
CA ALA A 4 9.36 -64.23 -18.71
C ALA A 4 8.53 -64.12 -17.43
N THR A 5 9.17 -63.88 -16.31
CA THR A 5 8.53 -63.67 -15.02
C THR A 5 7.99 -62.22 -14.98
N VAL A 6 6.69 -62.05 -14.77
CA VAL A 6 6.09 -60.73 -14.56
C VAL A 6 6.44 -60.26 -13.16
N SER A 7 7.11 -59.13 -13.04
CA SER A 7 7.37 -58.43 -11.77
C SER A 7 6.55 -57.13 -11.71
N LYS A 8 6.03 -56.82 -10.52
CA LYS A 8 5.44 -55.50 -10.29
C LYS A 8 6.59 -54.50 -10.19
N GLY A 9 6.56 -53.44 -11.00
CA GLY A 9 7.40 -52.27 -10.91
C GLY A 9 6.57 -51.05 -10.56
N GLU A 10 7.18 -50.09 -9.89
CA GLU A 10 6.58 -48.77 -9.71
C GLU A 10 6.82 -47.96 -10.99
N ILE A 11 5.79 -47.32 -11.46
CA ILE A 11 5.89 -46.32 -12.52
C ILE A 11 5.70 -44.95 -11.81
N SER A 12 6.72 -44.13 -11.85
CA SER A 12 6.67 -42.75 -11.35
C SER A 12 6.57 -41.79 -12.53
N GLU A 13 5.58 -40.92 -12.49
CA GLU A 13 5.46 -39.76 -13.37
C GLU A 13 6.07 -38.58 -12.63
N SER A 14 6.95 -37.82 -13.29
CA SER A 14 7.58 -36.65 -12.73
C SER A 14 7.27 -35.43 -13.59
N VAL A 15 6.75 -34.38 -12.95
CA VAL A 15 6.56 -33.07 -13.55
C VAL A 15 7.77 -32.20 -13.24
N THR A 16 8.34 -31.55 -14.26
CA THR A 16 9.45 -30.64 -14.12
C THR A 16 9.00 -29.22 -14.44
N ALA A 17 9.39 -28.28 -13.60
CA ALA A 17 9.07 -26.88 -13.77
C ALA A 17 10.26 -26.00 -13.37
N THR A 18 10.31 -24.80 -13.90
CA THR A 18 11.24 -23.75 -13.44
C THR A 18 10.49 -22.80 -12.53
N GLY A 19 11.18 -22.21 -11.57
CA GLY A 19 10.56 -21.30 -10.62
C GLY A 19 11.52 -20.33 -9.97
N THR A 20 10.98 -19.39 -9.22
CA THR A 20 11.70 -18.39 -8.43
C THR A 20 11.56 -18.68 -6.94
N ILE A 21 12.59 -18.33 -6.18
CA ILE A 21 12.56 -18.40 -4.72
C ILE A 21 12.19 -17.02 -4.20
N GLU A 22 11.12 -16.95 -3.42
CA GLU A 22 10.57 -15.71 -2.90
C GLU A 22 10.29 -15.87 -1.40
N PRO A 23 10.33 -14.79 -0.61
CA PRO A 23 9.84 -14.82 0.77
C PRO A 23 8.35 -15.15 0.80
N VAL A 24 7.90 -15.85 1.84
CA VAL A 24 6.46 -16.16 2.02
C VAL A 24 5.64 -14.88 2.22
N ILE A 25 6.21 -13.88 2.90
CA ILE A 25 5.57 -12.58 3.12
C ILE A 25 6.54 -11.48 2.71
N GLU A 26 6.16 -10.75 1.67
CA GLU A 26 6.82 -9.51 1.27
C GLU A 26 5.81 -8.39 1.13
N VAL A 27 6.25 -7.16 1.36
CA VAL A 27 5.44 -5.97 1.24
C VAL A 27 6.21 -4.91 0.46
N GLU A 28 5.59 -4.44 -0.61
CA GLU A 28 6.07 -3.30 -1.37
C GLU A 28 5.67 -2.00 -0.68
N VAL A 29 6.64 -1.15 -0.44
CA VAL A 29 6.46 0.17 0.17
C VAL A 29 6.63 1.23 -0.90
N GLY A 30 5.58 1.98 -1.13
CA GLY A 30 5.56 3.09 -2.09
C GLY A 30 5.10 4.40 -1.44
N THR A 31 4.91 5.42 -2.28
CA THR A 31 4.37 6.72 -1.86
C THR A 31 3.11 7.07 -2.63
N GLN A 32 2.19 7.78 -1.99
CA GLN A 32 0.96 8.30 -2.60
C GLN A 32 1.07 9.78 -2.99
N VAL A 33 2.22 10.40 -2.74
CA VAL A 33 2.49 11.79 -3.10
C VAL A 33 3.70 11.89 -4.01
N SER A 34 3.68 12.83 -4.94
CA SER A 34 4.82 13.13 -5.80
C SER A 34 5.75 14.09 -5.11
N GLY A 35 7.05 13.90 -5.32
CA GLY A 35 8.07 14.79 -4.76
C GLY A 35 9.47 14.25 -4.99
N ILE A 36 10.44 14.89 -4.36
CA ILE A 36 11.85 14.50 -4.39
C ILE A 36 12.15 13.71 -3.12
N ILE A 37 12.90 12.63 -3.21
CA ILE A 37 13.43 11.91 -2.04
C ILE A 37 14.53 12.78 -1.44
N ASP A 38 14.34 13.21 -0.19
CA ASP A 38 15.31 14.04 0.54
C ASP A 38 16.38 13.16 1.19
N LYS A 39 15.96 12.13 1.95
CA LYS A 39 16.86 11.23 2.66
C LYS A 39 16.36 9.80 2.69
N ILE A 40 17.32 8.87 2.67
CA ILE A 40 17.11 7.44 2.83
C ILE A 40 17.90 6.99 4.07
N TYR A 41 17.24 6.29 5.00
CA TYR A 41 17.80 5.88 6.29
C TYR A 41 18.16 4.40 6.34
N VAL A 42 17.77 3.63 5.33
CA VAL A 42 18.00 2.18 5.25
C VAL A 42 18.57 1.82 3.89
N ASP A 43 19.33 0.73 3.85
CA ASP A 43 19.92 0.20 2.63
C ASP A 43 19.55 -1.28 2.48
N TYR A 44 20.02 -1.91 1.41
CA TYR A 44 19.85 -3.35 1.16
C TYR A 44 20.25 -4.18 2.38
N ASN A 45 19.51 -5.21 2.68
CA ASN A 45 19.70 -6.12 3.82
C ASN A 45 19.61 -5.46 5.20
N ALA A 46 19.11 -4.24 5.31
CA ALA A 46 18.88 -3.58 6.59
C ALA A 46 17.67 -4.20 7.30
N ALA A 47 17.84 -4.54 8.57
CA ALA A 47 16.71 -4.94 9.41
C ALA A 47 15.90 -3.71 9.81
N VAL A 48 14.58 -3.78 9.66
CA VAL A 48 13.63 -2.73 9.97
C VAL A 48 12.52 -3.22 10.88
N THR A 49 12.00 -2.34 11.70
CA THR A 49 10.83 -2.62 12.54
C THR A 49 9.62 -1.86 12.03
N LYS A 50 8.44 -2.40 12.32
CA LYS A 50 7.17 -1.77 11.96
C LYS A 50 7.08 -0.34 12.51
N GLY A 51 6.79 0.62 11.62
CA GLY A 51 6.73 2.04 11.94
C GLY A 51 8.08 2.75 11.93
N GLN A 52 9.18 2.04 11.71
CA GLN A 52 10.50 2.66 11.56
C GLN A 52 10.55 3.52 10.30
N LEU A 53 11.14 4.72 10.44
CA LEU A 53 11.39 5.63 9.32
C LEU A 53 12.44 5.02 8.39
N ILE A 54 12.09 4.88 7.11
CA ILE A 54 12.98 4.32 6.08
C ILE A 54 13.42 5.35 5.05
N ALA A 55 12.55 6.30 4.72
CA ALA A 55 12.89 7.43 3.84
C ALA A 55 12.02 8.65 4.11
N GLU A 56 12.47 9.80 3.71
CA GLU A 56 11.75 11.06 3.75
C GLU A 56 11.79 11.76 2.40
N MET A 57 10.65 12.33 2.01
CA MET A 57 10.54 13.20 0.85
C MET A 57 10.68 14.68 1.26
N ASP A 58 11.01 15.54 0.30
CA ASP A 58 10.98 16.99 0.51
C ASP A 58 9.57 17.44 0.93
N ARG A 59 9.49 18.07 2.09
CA ARG A 59 8.24 18.49 2.71
C ARG A 59 7.90 19.96 2.49
N VAL A 60 8.78 20.75 1.90
CA VAL A 60 8.63 22.21 1.82
C VAL A 60 7.30 22.60 1.15
N THR A 61 7.02 22.00 0.01
CA THR A 61 5.78 22.27 -0.73
C THR A 61 4.54 21.80 0.05
N LEU A 62 4.58 20.60 0.63
CA LEU A 62 3.47 20.04 1.41
C LEU A 62 3.20 20.80 2.70
N GLN A 63 4.25 21.30 3.36
CA GLN A 63 4.11 22.17 4.54
C GLN A 63 3.48 23.53 4.18
N SER A 64 3.86 24.10 3.03
CA SER A 64 3.28 25.34 2.54
C SER A 64 1.81 25.18 2.20
N GLU A 65 1.43 24.07 1.57
CA GLU A 65 0.03 23.73 1.29
C GLU A 65 -0.76 23.52 2.59
N LEU A 66 -0.21 22.79 3.55
CA LEU A 66 -0.83 22.61 4.87
C LEU A 66 -1.06 23.95 5.57
N ALA A 67 -0.09 24.86 5.54
CA ALA A 67 -0.22 26.18 6.14
C ALA A 67 -1.35 27.00 5.47
N SER A 68 -1.46 26.95 4.14
CA SER A 68 -2.54 27.57 3.38
C SER A 68 -3.91 27.02 3.76
N GLN A 69 -4.05 25.68 3.78
CA GLN A 69 -5.32 25.03 4.14
C GLN A 69 -5.71 25.31 5.60
N ARG A 70 -4.73 25.39 6.51
CA ARG A 70 -4.96 25.74 7.91
C ARG A 70 -5.46 27.18 8.06
N ALA A 71 -4.92 28.12 7.28
CA ALA A 71 -5.40 29.51 7.27
C ALA A 71 -6.86 29.59 6.76
N THR A 72 -7.17 28.88 5.68
CA THR A 72 -8.54 28.79 5.12
C THR A 72 -9.51 28.20 6.14
N TYR A 73 -9.15 27.10 6.79
CA TYR A 73 -9.94 26.48 7.85
C TYR A 73 -10.20 27.43 9.00
N ASN A 74 -9.19 28.17 9.48
CA ASN A 74 -9.36 29.12 10.57
C ASN A 74 -10.32 30.26 10.20
N GLY A 75 -10.26 30.74 8.95
CA GLY A 75 -11.18 31.75 8.45
C GLY A 75 -12.63 31.22 8.38
N ALA A 76 -12.83 30.02 7.81
CA ALA A 76 -14.15 29.41 7.73
C ALA A 76 -14.72 29.06 9.12
N LYS A 77 -13.86 28.66 10.07
CA LYS A 77 -14.25 28.42 11.46
C LYS A 77 -14.76 29.69 12.13
N ALA A 78 -14.03 30.80 11.98
CA ALA A 78 -14.42 32.08 12.58
C ALA A 78 -15.78 32.58 12.01
N GLU A 79 -15.97 32.44 10.70
CA GLU A 79 -17.26 32.79 10.05
C GLU A 79 -18.41 31.90 10.55
N TYR A 80 -18.16 30.57 10.62
CA TYR A 80 -19.14 29.63 11.14
C TYR A 80 -19.54 29.96 12.60
N GLU A 81 -18.59 30.24 13.48
CA GLU A 81 -18.86 30.60 14.87
C GLU A 81 -19.62 31.92 15.00
N TYR A 82 -19.33 32.90 14.14
CA TYR A 82 -20.04 34.15 14.09
C TYR A 82 -21.49 33.95 13.64
N GLN A 83 -21.68 33.25 12.51
CA GLN A 83 -23.03 33.00 11.96
C GLN A 83 -23.88 32.12 12.88
N LYS A 84 -23.26 31.17 13.58
CA LYS A 84 -23.93 30.34 14.58
C LYS A 84 -24.49 31.20 15.72
N LYS A 85 -23.67 32.08 16.28
CA LYS A 85 -24.13 33.01 17.35
C LYS A 85 -25.21 33.96 16.86
N ASN A 86 -25.12 34.44 15.61
CA ASN A 86 -26.12 35.27 15.00
C ASN A 86 -27.45 34.56 14.83
N TYR A 87 -27.41 33.33 14.29
CA TYR A 87 -28.58 32.47 14.14
C TYR A 87 -29.24 32.14 15.50
N GLU A 88 -28.46 31.76 16.51
CA GLU A 88 -29.00 31.50 17.86
C GLU A 88 -29.70 32.70 18.45
N ARG A 89 -29.17 33.91 18.25
CA ARG A 89 -29.79 35.17 18.66
C ARG A 89 -31.08 35.41 17.89
N SER A 90 -31.02 35.30 16.56
CA SER A 90 -32.21 35.49 15.70
C SER A 90 -33.33 34.52 16.05
N ARG A 91 -32.98 33.25 16.32
CA ARG A 91 -33.94 32.24 16.76
C ARG A 91 -34.64 32.65 18.06
N GLY A 92 -33.88 33.09 19.06
CA GLY A 92 -34.47 33.54 20.32
C GLY A 92 -35.33 34.82 20.22
N LEU A 93 -35.05 35.70 19.24
CA LEU A 93 -35.89 36.87 18.94
C LEU A 93 -37.14 36.46 18.17
N HIS A 94 -37.04 35.55 17.22
CA HIS A 94 -38.15 35.05 16.43
C HIS A 94 -39.16 34.29 17.31
N GLU A 95 -38.71 33.45 18.23
CA GLU A 95 -39.58 32.78 19.22
C GLU A 95 -40.41 33.74 20.06
N LYS A 96 -39.90 34.97 20.21
CA LYS A 96 -40.63 36.08 20.92
C LYS A 96 -41.39 37.01 19.98
N ALA A 97 -41.48 36.67 18.69
CA ALA A 97 -42.08 37.49 17.64
C ALA A 97 -41.50 38.92 17.53
N LEU A 98 -40.20 39.07 17.79
CA LEU A 98 -39.50 40.38 17.74
C LEU A 98 -38.75 40.62 16.43
N ILE A 99 -38.68 39.66 15.52
CA ILE A 99 -38.12 39.79 14.17
C ILE A 99 -39.06 39.14 13.16
N SER A 100 -38.90 39.50 11.87
CA SER A 100 -39.69 38.93 10.78
C SER A 100 -39.25 37.52 10.45
N ASP A 101 -40.14 36.72 9.82
CA ASP A 101 -39.81 35.38 9.31
C ASP A 101 -38.67 35.46 8.29
N THR A 102 -38.65 36.48 7.44
CA THR A 102 -37.61 36.70 6.43
C THR A 102 -36.24 36.92 7.07
N ASP A 103 -36.14 37.70 8.16
CA ASP A 103 -34.87 37.94 8.85
C ASP A 103 -34.37 36.66 9.52
N TYR A 104 -35.28 35.87 10.07
CA TYR A 104 -34.95 34.57 10.65
C TYR A 104 -34.43 33.59 9.58
N GLU A 105 -35.16 33.43 8.48
CA GLU A 105 -34.75 32.57 7.35
C GLU A 105 -33.40 32.99 6.77
N GLN A 106 -33.15 34.28 6.64
CA GLN A 106 -31.87 34.80 6.19
C GLN A 106 -30.72 34.42 7.15
N SER A 107 -30.95 34.49 8.47
CA SER A 107 -29.95 34.11 9.45
C SER A 107 -29.68 32.61 9.45
N LEU A 108 -30.71 31.79 9.25
CA LEU A 108 -30.59 30.34 9.08
C LEU A 108 -29.77 29.99 7.83
N TYR A 109 -30.13 30.61 6.69
CA TYR A 109 -29.40 30.41 5.45
C TYR A 109 -27.90 30.74 5.59
N ASN A 110 -27.58 31.88 6.20
CA ASN A 110 -26.20 32.31 6.42
C ASN A 110 -25.44 31.30 7.32
N TYR A 111 -26.10 30.81 8.36
CA TYR A 111 -25.54 29.80 9.26
C TYR A 111 -25.26 28.49 8.53
N GLU A 112 -26.20 27.97 7.75
CA GLU A 112 -26.05 26.72 7.00
C GLU A 112 -24.97 26.83 5.93
N LYS A 113 -24.89 27.96 5.24
CA LYS A 113 -23.86 28.27 4.28
C LYS A 113 -22.47 28.30 4.93
N ALA A 114 -22.31 28.98 6.06
CA ALA A 114 -21.07 29.06 6.80
C ALA A 114 -20.68 27.69 7.36
N LYS A 115 -21.65 26.90 7.81
CA LYS A 115 -21.43 25.52 8.27
C LYS A 115 -20.88 24.63 7.14
N SER A 116 -21.49 24.67 5.97
CA SER A 116 -21.03 23.89 4.81
C SER A 116 -19.62 24.29 4.35
N SER A 117 -19.31 25.60 4.38
CA SER A 117 -17.97 26.10 4.08
C SER A 117 -16.93 25.64 5.10
N PHE A 118 -17.28 25.64 6.38
CA PHE A 118 -16.41 25.14 7.46
C PHE A 118 -16.14 23.65 7.30
N GLU A 119 -17.16 22.82 7.06
CA GLU A 119 -17.02 21.37 6.85
C GLU A 119 -16.15 21.07 5.64
N SER A 120 -16.31 21.79 4.53
CA SER A 120 -15.47 21.67 3.33
C SER A 120 -14.02 22.02 3.62
N SER A 121 -13.77 23.13 4.35
CA SER A 121 -12.40 23.53 4.70
C SER A 121 -11.74 22.54 5.68
N GLN A 122 -12.50 21.95 6.58
CA GLN A 122 -12.03 20.88 7.48
C GLN A 122 -11.58 19.66 6.70
N ALA A 123 -12.35 19.22 5.69
CA ALA A 123 -11.98 18.12 4.83
C ALA A 123 -10.70 18.41 4.03
N SER A 124 -10.57 19.64 3.52
CA SER A 124 -9.38 20.09 2.79
C SER A 124 -8.13 20.11 3.68
N LEU A 125 -8.26 20.60 4.92
CA LEU A 125 -7.16 20.56 5.91
C LEU A 125 -6.75 19.13 6.22
N ALA A 126 -7.70 18.24 6.49
CA ALA A 126 -7.41 16.83 6.76
C ALA A 126 -6.70 16.12 5.59
N LYS A 127 -7.05 16.48 4.34
CA LYS A 127 -6.36 16.00 3.15
C LYS A 127 -4.90 16.49 3.10
N ALA A 128 -4.66 17.78 3.37
CA ALA A 128 -3.31 18.34 3.37
C ALA A 128 -2.43 17.72 4.48
N GLU A 129 -3.00 17.48 5.67
CA GLU A 129 -2.30 16.80 6.78
C GLU A 129 -1.93 15.36 6.39
N ARG A 130 -2.83 14.63 5.73
CA ARG A 130 -2.57 13.28 5.24
C ARG A 130 -1.49 13.27 4.17
N ASN A 131 -1.54 14.19 3.20
CA ASN A 131 -0.52 14.29 2.17
C ASN A 131 0.87 14.54 2.78
N LEU A 132 0.96 15.40 3.80
CA LEU A 132 2.22 15.63 4.51
C LEU A 132 2.69 14.35 5.24
N SER A 133 1.78 13.56 5.79
CA SER A 133 2.15 12.28 6.43
C SER A 133 2.74 11.28 5.45
N TYR A 134 2.28 11.27 4.20
CA TYR A 134 2.81 10.39 3.14
C TYR A 134 4.22 10.76 2.67
N ALA A 135 4.70 11.97 2.98
CA ALA A 135 6.10 12.34 2.75
C ALA A 135 7.07 11.66 3.73
N THR A 136 6.55 11.00 4.76
CA THR A 136 7.33 10.21 5.71
C THR A 136 7.06 8.73 5.42
N ILE A 137 8.05 8.04 4.87
CA ILE A 137 7.93 6.65 4.44
C ILE A 137 8.42 5.76 5.58
N THR A 138 7.53 4.93 6.10
CA THR A 138 7.81 4.02 7.23
C THR A 138 7.58 2.57 6.83
N SER A 139 8.28 1.66 7.50
CA SER A 139 8.06 0.22 7.29
C SER A 139 6.68 -0.20 7.82
N PRO A 140 5.85 -0.90 7.02
CA PRO A 140 4.57 -1.43 7.48
C PRO A 140 4.68 -2.70 8.32
N ILE A 141 5.82 -3.40 8.24
CA ILE A 141 6.09 -4.68 8.91
C ILE A 141 7.48 -4.70 9.55
N ASP A 142 7.70 -5.63 10.46
CA ASP A 142 9.05 -6.02 10.88
C ASP A 142 9.66 -6.90 9.80
N GLY A 143 10.93 -6.68 9.46
CA GLY A 143 11.57 -7.49 8.43
C GLY A 143 12.93 -6.98 7.97
N VAL A 144 13.29 -7.37 6.75
CA VAL A 144 14.55 -7.00 6.09
C VAL A 144 14.26 -6.37 4.73
N VAL A 145 14.94 -5.29 4.39
CA VAL A 145 14.84 -4.64 3.08
C VAL A 145 15.50 -5.53 2.02
N ILE A 146 14.71 -6.00 1.05
CA ILE A 146 15.20 -6.83 -0.06
C ILE A 146 15.66 -5.94 -1.21
N SER A 147 14.84 -4.96 -1.61
CA SER A 147 15.16 -4.02 -2.69
C SER A 147 14.94 -2.58 -2.26
N ARG A 148 15.71 -1.71 -2.91
CA ARG A 148 15.62 -0.26 -2.83
C ARG A 148 15.65 0.28 -4.27
N ASP A 149 14.50 0.68 -4.76
CA ASP A 149 14.31 1.10 -6.15
C ASP A 149 14.32 2.62 -6.30
N VAL A 150 14.88 3.32 -5.32
CA VAL A 150 14.91 4.78 -5.26
C VAL A 150 16.23 5.29 -4.70
N GLU A 151 16.65 6.49 -5.17
CA GLU A 151 17.87 7.17 -4.76
C GLU A 151 17.57 8.54 -4.12
N GLU A 152 18.47 9.04 -3.26
CA GLU A 152 18.39 10.39 -2.74
C GLU A 152 18.50 11.42 -3.87
N GLY A 153 17.63 12.43 -3.86
CA GLY A 153 17.51 13.42 -4.92
C GLY A 153 16.66 12.97 -6.13
N GLN A 154 16.20 11.73 -6.18
CA GLN A 154 15.33 11.25 -7.23
C GLN A 154 13.93 11.82 -7.12
N THR A 155 13.36 12.24 -8.25
CA THR A 155 11.95 12.66 -8.32
C THR A 155 11.06 11.44 -8.52
N VAL A 156 10.11 11.28 -7.63
CA VAL A 156 9.08 10.23 -7.68
C VAL A 156 7.75 10.88 -8.03
N ALA A 157 7.05 10.32 -9.01
CA ALA A 157 5.73 10.77 -9.40
C ALA A 157 4.70 9.67 -9.10
N SER A 158 3.76 9.95 -8.21
CA SER A 158 2.58 9.11 -7.99
C SER A 158 1.54 9.46 -9.05
N GLY A 159 1.49 8.66 -10.12
CA GLY A 159 0.54 8.83 -11.22
C GLY A 159 -0.57 7.78 -11.18
N PHE A 160 -0.73 7.05 -12.30
CA PHE A 160 -1.71 5.97 -12.41
C PHE A 160 -1.29 4.70 -11.62
N GLU A 161 0.00 4.52 -11.40
CA GLU A 161 0.55 3.43 -10.59
C GLU A 161 1.35 4.01 -9.43
N THR A 162 1.26 3.35 -8.27
CA THR A 162 2.08 3.70 -7.10
C THR A 162 3.49 3.14 -7.32
N PRO A 163 4.51 3.98 -7.43
CA PRO A 163 5.87 3.47 -7.61
C PRO A 163 6.32 2.74 -6.34
N THR A 164 6.88 1.54 -6.50
CA THR A 164 7.55 0.80 -5.42
C THR A 164 8.88 1.48 -5.13
N LEU A 165 9.12 1.80 -3.87
CA LEU A 165 10.37 2.42 -3.42
C LEU A 165 11.26 1.42 -2.69
N PHE A 166 10.65 0.55 -1.90
CA PHE A 166 11.32 -0.51 -1.14
C PHE A 166 10.46 -1.77 -1.15
N THR A 167 11.13 -2.93 -1.12
CA THR A 167 10.49 -4.22 -0.87
C THR A 167 11.05 -4.77 0.44
N ILE A 168 10.15 -5.14 1.36
CA ILE A 168 10.51 -5.63 2.70
C ILE A 168 9.96 -7.04 2.87
N ALA A 169 10.84 -8.00 3.19
CA ALA A 169 10.46 -9.36 3.58
C ALA A 169 10.31 -9.46 5.09
N ALA A 170 9.25 -10.11 5.55
CA ALA A 170 9.02 -10.31 6.97
C ALA A 170 10.07 -11.26 7.60
N ASP A 171 10.36 -12.36 6.93
CA ASP A 171 11.30 -13.39 7.41
C ASP A 171 11.97 -14.08 6.22
N LEU A 172 13.28 -13.93 6.11
CA LEU A 172 14.08 -14.59 5.08
C LEU A 172 14.37 -16.07 5.38
N THR A 173 13.99 -16.56 6.55
CA THR A 173 14.10 -17.99 6.87
C THR A 173 12.91 -18.80 6.35
N GLN A 174 11.81 -18.12 6.03
CA GLN A 174 10.62 -18.72 5.45
C GLN A 174 10.50 -18.33 3.98
N MET A 175 10.99 -19.23 3.12
CA MET A 175 10.96 -19.02 1.68
C MET A 175 9.98 -19.99 1.03
N GLN A 176 9.42 -19.57 -0.10
CA GLN A 176 8.60 -20.40 -0.98
C GLN A 176 9.23 -20.43 -2.38
N VAL A 177 8.98 -21.51 -3.10
CA VAL A 177 9.32 -21.64 -4.51
C VAL A 177 8.03 -21.47 -5.30
N VAL A 178 7.97 -20.45 -6.13
CA VAL A 178 6.89 -20.25 -7.09
C VAL A 178 7.35 -20.86 -8.41
N ALA A 179 6.73 -21.97 -8.79
CA ALA A 179 7.10 -22.73 -9.99
C ALA A 179 6.02 -22.59 -11.05
N ASP A 180 6.43 -22.31 -12.28
CA ASP A 180 5.55 -22.24 -13.44
C ASP A 180 5.46 -23.65 -14.06
N VAL A 181 4.29 -24.27 -13.92
CA VAL A 181 3.99 -25.61 -14.44
C VAL A 181 3.18 -25.46 -15.72
N ASP A 182 3.55 -26.21 -16.77
CA ASP A 182 2.82 -26.21 -18.03
C ASP A 182 1.38 -26.74 -17.82
N GLU A 183 0.42 -26.20 -18.57
CA GLU A 183 -1.00 -26.62 -18.54
C GLU A 183 -1.17 -28.11 -18.78
N ALA A 184 -0.30 -28.72 -19.61
CA ALA A 184 -0.35 -30.15 -19.91
C ALA A 184 -0.02 -31.02 -18.69
N ASP A 185 0.80 -30.53 -17.77
CA ASP A 185 1.34 -31.27 -16.64
C ASP A 185 0.65 -30.94 -15.31
N ILE A 186 -0.12 -29.84 -15.26
CA ILE A 186 -0.79 -29.38 -14.03
C ILE A 186 -1.76 -30.41 -13.45
N GLY A 187 -2.35 -31.27 -14.32
CA GLY A 187 -3.28 -32.34 -13.90
C GLY A 187 -2.61 -33.42 -13.03
N GLY A 188 -1.28 -33.53 -13.06
CA GLY A 188 -0.50 -34.46 -12.24
C GLY A 188 -0.01 -33.89 -10.90
N VAL A 189 -0.28 -32.60 -10.63
CA VAL A 189 0.17 -31.91 -9.42
C VAL A 189 -0.97 -31.79 -8.42
N GLU A 190 -0.73 -32.21 -7.17
CA GLU A 190 -1.69 -32.13 -6.08
C GLU A 190 -1.09 -31.41 -4.86
N GLU A 191 -1.94 -30.69 -4.12
CA GLU A 191 -1.51 -30.10 -2.83
C GLU A 191 -1.07 -31.21 -1.84
N GLY A 192 0.03 -30.96 -1.14
CA GLY A 192 0.62 -31.95 -0.24
C GLY A 192 1.66 -32.88 -0.88
N GLN A 193 1.83 -32.83 -2.19
CA GLN A 193 2.85 -33.59 -2.91
C GLN A 193 4.28 -33.14 -2.51
N ARG A 194 5.21 -34.09 -2.44
CA ARG A 194 6.63 -33.79 -2.30
C ARG A 194 7.18 -33.24 -3.61
N ALA A 195 7.90 -32.15 -3.49
CA ALA A 195 8.68 -31.57 -4.59
C ALA A 195 10.17 -31.51 -4.18
N THR A 196 11.05 -31.76 -5.13
CA THR A 196 12.48 -31.56 -4.95
C THR A 196 12.96 -30.51 -5.93
N PHE A 197 13.83 -29.61 -5.49
CA PHE A 197 14.36 -28.58 -6.36
C PHE A 197 15.86 -28.36 -6.10
N THR A 198 16.55 -27.83 -7.08
CA THR A 198 17.94 -27.40 -7.00
C THR A 198 17.99 -25.90 -7.29
N VAL A 199 18.93 -25.20 -6.72
CA VAL A 199 19.16 -23.78 -6.98
C VAL A 199 20.49 -23.59 -7.69
N ASP A 200 20.56 -22.61 -8.59
CA ASP A 200 21.78 -22.39 -9.39
C ASP A 200 23.00 -22.06 -8.53
N ALA A 201 22.80 -21.46 -7.36
CA ALA A 201 23.87 -21.17 -6.42
C ALA A 201 24.46 -22.43 -5.76
N TYR A 202 23.65 -23.49 -5.63
CA TYR A 202 24.03 -24.77 -4.99
C TYR A 202 23.58 -25.96 -5.85
N PRO A 203 24.18 -26.18 -7.02
CA PRO A 203 23.70 -27.18 -8.01
C PRO A 203 23.83 -28.63 -7.54
N ASN A 204 24.63 -28.88 -6.50
CA ASN A 204 24.83 -30.24 -5.94
C ASN A 204 23.90 -30.54 -4.76
N ASP A 205 23.19 -29.52 -4.23
CA ASP A 205 22.31 -29.67 -3.09
C ASP A 205 20.86 -29.77 -3.58
N VAL A 206 20.19 -30.84 -3.15
CA VAL A 206 18.78 -31.06 -3.44
C VAL A 206 17.97 -30.64 -2.23
N PHE A 207 17.11 -29.67 -2.43
CA PHE A 207 16.19 -29.19 -1.40
C PHE A 207 14.84 -29.92 -1.55
N GLU A 208 14.22 -30.20 -0.42
CA GLU A 208 12.89 -30.80 -0.39
C GLU A 208 11.84 -29.76 0.04
N GLY A 209 10.71 -29.79 -0.62
CA GLY A 209 9.55 -28.97 -0.29
C GLY A 209 8.25 -29.74 -0.43
N THR A 210 7.16 -29.10 -0.10
CA THR A 210 5.81 -29.64 -0.26
C THR A 210 4.96 -28.64 -1.00
N VAL A 211 4.17 -29.09 -1.95
CA VAL A 211 3.21 -28.24 -2.67
C VAL A 211 2.15 -27.75 -1.67
N THR A 212 2.12 -26.45 -1.43
CA THR A 212 1.18 -25.84 -0.48
C THR A 212 -0.05 -25.28 -1.16
N GLN A 213 0.09 -24.82 -2.40
CA GLN A 213 -1.01 -24.21 -3.14
C GLN A 213 -0.79 -24.33 -4.65
N ILE A 214 -1.87 -24.60 -5.37
CA ILE A 214 -1.91 -24.58 -6.83
C ILE A 214 -2.76 -23.39 -7.25
N ARG A 215 -2.20 -22.49 -8.07
CA ARG A 215 -2.90 -21.33 -8.61
C ARG A 215 -3.14 -21.58 -10.10
N LEU A 216 -4.42 -21.62 -10.48
CA LEU A 216 -4.83 -21.63 -11.88
C LEU A 216 -5.03 -20.17 -12.28
N GLY A 217 -4.07 -19.57 -12.91
CA GLY A 217 -4.11 -18.18 -13.37
C GLY A 217 -3.19 -17.99 -14.56
N ASP A 218 -3.49 -17.01 -15.41
CA ASP A 218 -2.63 -16.68 -16.53
C ASP A 218 -1.21 -16.35 -16.02
N ALA A 219 -0.24 -17.10 -16.49
CA ALA A 219 1.15 -16.71 -16.42
C ALA A 219 1.35 -15.47 -17.30
N SER A 220 0.91 -14.31 -16.84
CA SER A 220 1.21 -13.03 -17.49
C SER A 220 2.68 -12.70 -17.20
N SER A 221 3.57 -13.42 -17.83
CA SER A 221 4.94 -12.99 -17.99
C SER A 221 4.95 -11.77 -18.92
N THR A 222 4.86 -10.59 -18.35
CA THR A 222 5.24 -9.37 -19.05
C THR A 222 6.77 -9.36 -19.22
N SER A 223 7.26 -10.16 -20.15
CA SER A 223 8.55 -9.93 -20.75
C SER A 223 8.38 -8.78 -21.75
N THR A 224 8.50 -7.55 -21.29
CA THR A 224 8.67 -6.41 -22.17
C THR A 224 10.15 -6.39 -22.58
N SER A 225 10.38 -6.71 -23.85
CA SER A 225 11.67 -6.55 -24.53
C SER A 225 11.99 -5.08 -24.72
#